data_b9720ee9be89c82427682257a203999a
#
_entry.id   b9720ee9be89c82427682257a203999a
#
_cell.length_a   1.000
_cell.length_b   1.000
_cell.length_c   1.000
_cell.angle_alpha   90.00
_cell.angle_beta   90.00
_cell.angle_gamma   90.00
#
_symmetry.space_group_name_H-M   'P 1'
#
loop_
_entity.id
_entity.type
_entity.pdbx_description
1 polymer ?
#
loop_
_entity_poly.entity_id
_entity_poly.type
_entity_poly.pdbx_seq_one_letter_code
_entity_poly.pdbx_strand_id
1 'polypeptide(L)'
;MNRKRLIMVVCIFTTCLLLSAQKRYQRVISLVPSITQNIYYLKAESRLVGCTSYCTPALADKKEVVATAIEANVEKIVLLKPDVVIVSTLTSPKDIATMRKFGIEVVEFASAKSFEEICSQYIALGKMLEKQTEAEKTIDECKAKIKKLSKTLRWNVVPKIFFQIGADPIFAVLDNTFMGEYISMLGGKNIASKLEHGIVSREFVISQAPDFIFITSMGISSEEEAKTWKRYTTLPAVKNNRIFIVDANKACQPTPITFIETLEEMTKMCKQRR
;
A
#
# COMPACT_ATOMS: atom_id res chain seq x y z
N MET A 1 57.16 3.92 -26.93
CA MET A 1 55.79 4.16 -26.38
C MET A 1 55.97 4.93 -25.09
N ASN A 2 55.53 6.22 -25.06
CA ASN A 2 55.85 7.16 -23.98
C ASN A 2 55.18 6.74 -22.64
N ARG A 3 55.99 6.70 -21.57
CA ARG A 3 55.55 6.36 -20.19
C ARG A 3 54.27 7.12 -19.74
N LYS A 4 54.12 8.36 -20.21
CA LYS A 4 52.91 9.17 -19.96
C LYS A 4 51.63 8.63 -20.65
N ARG A 5 51.77 8.02 -21.85
CA ARG A 5 50.62 7.38 -22.56
C ARG A 5 50.21 6.07 -21.91
N LEU A 6 51.18 5.31 -21.36
CA LEU A 6 50.90 4.07 -20.64
C LEU A 6 50.17 4.32 -19.33
N ILE A 7 50.56 5.38 -18.58
CA ILE A 7 49.88 5.78 -17.33
C ILE A 7 48.44 6.26 -17.60
N MET A 8 48.23 7.00 -18.71
CA MET A 8 46.88 7.49 -19.08
C MET A 8 45.93 6.35 -19.51
N VAL A 9 46.43 5.32 -20.19
CA VAL A 9 45.64 4.14 -20.57
C VAL A 9 45.30 3.26 -19.37
N VAL A 10 46.22 3.12 -18.39
CA VAL A 10 45.94 2.37 -17.16
C VAL A 10 44.92 3.11 -16.27
N CYS A 11 44.98 4.46 -16.20
CA CYS A 11 43.96 5.24 -15.45
C CYS A 11 42.56 5.18 -16.09
N ILE A 12 42.46 5.12 -17.43
CA ILE A 12 41.15 4.98 -18.10
C ILE A 12 40.57 3.57 -17.90
N PHE A 13 41.41 2.54 -17.81
CA PHE A 13 40.93 1.16 -17.55
C PHE A 13 40.54 0.94 -16.09
N THR A 14 41.16 1.65 -15.13
CA THR A 14 40.82 1.53 -13.70
C THR A 14 39.55 2.31 -13.34
N THR A 15 39.23 3.41 -14.06
CA THR A 15 37.98 4.13 -13.84
C THR A 15 36.73 3.42 -14.39
N CYS A 16 36.85 2.49 -15.31
CA CYS A 16 35.74 1.66 -15.80
C CYS A 16 35.38 0.51 -14.86
N LEU A 17 36.21 0.17 -13.86
CA LEU A 17 35.97 -0.96 -12.95
C LEU A 17 35.26 -0.59 -11.67
N LEU A 18 34.87 0.68 -11.46
CA LEU A 18 34.11 1.16 -10.31
C LEU A 18 32.62 1.43 -10.61
N LEU A 19 32.11 0.96 -11.76
CA LEU A 19 30.66 0.80 -11.85
C LEU A 19 30.29 -0.31 -10.87
N SER A 20 29.88 0.09 -9.68
CA SER A 20 29.21 -0.79 -8.72
C SER A 20 28.10 -1.50 -9.50
N ALA A 21 28.30 -2.79 -9.82
CA ALA A 21 27.31 -3.55 -10.55
C ALA A 21 26.09 -3.61 -9.66
N GLN A 22 25.10 -2.75 -9.93
CA GLN A 22 23.82 -2.77 -9.24
C GLN A 22 23.25 -4.19 -9.39
N LYS A 23 22.99 -4.82 -8.26
CA LYS A 23 22.49 -6.19 -8.24
C LYS A 23 21.17 -6.25 -9.01
N ARG A 24 21.12 -7.12 -10.04
CA ARG A 24 19.95 -7.27 -10.89
C ARG A 24 19.12 -8.44 -10.42
N TYR A 25 17.88 -8.17 -10.03
CA TYR A 25 16.93 -9.21 -9.66
C TYR A 25 16.07 -9.59 -10.87
N GLN A 26 16.22 -10.82 -11.34
CA GLN A 26 15.48 -11.35 -12.48
C GLN A 26 14.39 -12.35 -12.07
N ARG A 27 14.52 -12.93 -10.87
CA ARG A 27 13.58 -13.90 -10.31
C ARG A 27 13.14 -13.43 -8.93
N VAL A 28 12.03 -12.70 -8.91
CA VAL A 28 11.49 -12.07 -7.70
C VAL A 28 10.32 -12.89 -7.17
N ILE A 29 10.29 -13.15 -5.89
CA ILE A 29 9.08 -13.60 -5.19
C ILE A 29 8.61 -12.45 -4.31
N SER A 30 7.32 -12.13 -4.36
CA SER A 30 6.73 -11.11 -3.49
C SER A 30 5.67 -11.74 -2.58
N LEU A 31 5.91 -11.67 -1.26
CA LEU A 31 4.97 -12.10 -0.23
C LEU A 31 4.12 -10.94 0.31
N VAL A 32 4.13 -9.80 -0.40
CA VAL A 32 3.42 -8.58 -0.01
C VAL A 32 2.49 -8.15 -1.16
N PRO A 33 1.16 -8.23 -1.00
CA PRO A 33 0.21 -7.94 -2.08
C PRO A 33 0.37 -6.54 -2.69
N SER A 34 0.57 -5.50 -1.88
CA SER A 34 0.81 -4.13 -2.37
C SER A 34 2.11 -4.00 -3.17
N ILE A 35 3.17 -4.68 -2.76
CA ILE A 35 4.44 -4.71 -3.50
C ILE A 35 4.27 -5.50 -4.80
N THR A 36 3.54 -6.62 -4.78
CA THR A 36 3.19 -7.33 -6.01
C THR A 36 2.46 -6.43 -6.99
N GLN A 37 1.46 -5.68 -6.53
CA GLN A 37 0.74 -4.70 -7.35
C GLN A 37 1.68 -3.63 -7.92
N ASN A 38 2.64 -3.16 -7.12
CA ASN A 38 3.65 -2.19 -7.55
C ASN A 38 4.58 -2.77 -8.64
N ILE A 39 4.92 -4.05 -8.60
CA ILE A 39 5.69 -4.72 -9.66
C ILE A 39 4.96 -4.63 -11.01
N TYR A 40 3.64 -4.83 -11.01
CA TYR A 40 2.81 -4.69 -12.22
C TYR A 40 2.74 -3.23 -12.70
N TYR A 41 2.57 -2.26 -11.80
CA TYR A 41 2.59 -0.84 -12.18
C TYR A 41 3.93 -0.39 -12.76
N LEU A 42 5.03 -0.97 -12.30
CA LEU A 42 6.38 -0.75 -12.84
C LEU A 42 6.65 -1.51 -14.15
N LYS A 43 5.68 -2.32 -14.64
CA LYS A 43 5.84 -3.19 -15.81
C LYS A 43 7.06 -4.12 -15.68
N ALA A 44 7.22 -4.71 -14.51
CA ALA A 44 8.30 -5.63 -14.17
C ALA A 44 7.78 -7.05 -13.81
N GLU A 45 6.51 -7.36 -14.15
CA GLU A 45 5.82 -8.63 -13.86
C GLU A 45 6.51 -9.85 -14.48
N SER A 46 7.27 -9.65 -15.56
CA SER A 46 8.07 -10.72 -16.16
C SER A 46 9.14 -11.29 -15.23
N ARG A 47 9.58 -10.50 -14.24
CA ARG A 47 10.54 -10.93 -13.21
C ARG A 47 9.88 -11.64 -12.04
N LEU A 48 8.55 -11.52 -11.88
CA LEU A 48 7.82 -12.15 -10.77
C LEU A 48 7.64 -13.66 -11.06
N VAL A 49 8.17 -14.50 -10.17
CA VAL A 49 8.09 -15.97 -10.29
C VAL A 49 7.20 -16.60 -9.22
N GLY A 50 6.85 -15.87 -8.17
CA GLY A 50 5.98 -16.36 -7.10
C GLY A 50 5.32 -15.24 -6.30
N CYS A 51 4.15 -15.54 -5.73
CA CYS A 51 3.33 -14.57 -5.01
C CYS A 51 2.51 -15.24 -3.90
N THR A 52 1.70 -14.44 -3.17
CA THR A 52 0.71 -14.97 -2.23
C THR A 52 -0.64 -15.19 -2.90
N SER A 53 -1.53 -15.94 -2.24
CA SER A 53 -2.94 -16.12 -2.64
C SER A 53 -3.78 -14.82 -2.65
N TYR A 54 -3.23 -13.70 -2.18
CA TYR A 54 -3.88 -12.38 -2.15
C TYR A 54 -3.36 -11.41 -3.21
N CYS A 55 -2.44 -11.86 -4.06
CA CYS A 55 -1.83 -11.04 -5.11
C CYS A 55 -2.66 -11.11 -6.40
N THR A 56 -3.82 -10.44 -6.43
CA THR A 56 -4.81 -10.52 -7.51
C THR A 56 -4.23 -10.45 -8.94
N PRO A 57 -3.36 -9.46 -9.30
CA PRO A 57 -2.82 -9.39 -10.65
C PRO A 57 -1.91 -10.58 -10.98
N ALA A 58 -1.15 -11.07 -10.00
CA ALA A 58 -0.26 -12.21 -10.18
C ALA A 58 -1.03 -13.52 -10.34
N LEU A 59 -2.17 -13.68 -9.66
CA LEU A 59 -3.08 -14.82 -9.84
C LEU A 59 -3.70 -14.83 -11.23
N ALA A 60 -4.14 -13.66 -11.72
CA ALA A 60 -4.66 -13.53 -13.08
C ALA A 60 -3.60 -13.88 -14.13
N ASP A 61 -2.33 -13.57 -13.88
CA ASP A 61 -1.17 -13.89 -14.70
C ASP A 61 -0.61 -15.31 -14.43
N LYS A 62 -1.33 -16.13 -13.64
CA LYS A 62 -0.98 -17.52 -13.30
C LYS A 62 0.40 -17.68 -12.68
N LYS A 63 0.88 -16.68 -11.92
CA LYS A 63 2.12 -16.79 -11.15
C LYS A 63 1.97 -17.83 -10.03
N GLU A 64 3.09 -18.45 -9.66
CA GLU A 64 3.09 -19.52 -8.67
C GLU A 64 2.71 -19.01 -7.27
N VAL A 65 1.70 -19.64 -6.65
CA VAL A 65 1.32 -19.31 -5.28
C VAL A 65 2.24 -20.05 -4.31
N VAL A 66 3.02 -19.30 -3.54
CA VAL A 66 4.03 -19.80 -2.59
C VAL A 66 3.72 -19.43 -1.14
N ALA A 67 2.66 -18.67 -0.89
CA ALA A 67 2.25 -18.28 0.45
C ALA A 67 0.76 -17.98 0.53
N THR A 68 0.20 -18.11 1.73
CA THR A 68 -1.09 -17.53 2.13
C THR A 68 -0.88 -16.13 2.74
N ALA A 69 -1.85 -15.61 3.48
CA ALA A 69 -1.71 -14.34 4.20
C ALA A 69 -0.68 -14.40 5.34
N ILE A 70 -0.51 -15.59 5.96
CA ILE A 70 0.22 -15.76 7.23
C ILE A 70 1.31 -16.86 7.18
N GLU A 71 1.28 -17.70 6.16
CA GLU A 71 2.19 -18.86 6.08
C GLU A 71 2.85 -18.91 4.70
N ALA A 72 4.18 -19.00 4.69
CA ALA A 72 5.01 -19.16 3.50
C ALA A 72 5.42 -20.64 3.33
N ASN A 73 5.28 -21.16 2.10
CA ASN A 73 5.83 -22.46 1.74
C ASN A 73 7.29 -22.30 1.32
N VAL A 74 8.19 -22.36 2.29
CA VAL A 74 9.63 -22.12 2.07
C VAL A 74 10.22 -23.14 1.10
N GLU A 75 9.77 -24.40 1.11
CA GLU A 75 10.25 -25.45 0.17
C GLU A 75 9.94 -25.05 -1.27
N LYS A 76 8.71 -24.60 -1.52
CA LYS A 76 8.28 -24.14 -2.84
C LYS A 76 9.04 -22.89 -3.29
N ILE A 77 9.30 -21.97 -2.35
CA ILE A 77 10.13 -20.80 -2.59
C ILE A 77 11.53 -21.19 -3.05
N VAL A 78 12.18 -22.12 -2.32
CA VAL A 78 13.52 -22.61 -2.66
C VAL A 78 13.56 -23.30 -4.03
N LEU A 79 12.54 -24.09 -4.36
CA LEU A 79 12.43 -24.75 -5.67
C LEU A 79 12.35 -23.78 -6.85
N LEU A 80 11.74 -22.61 -6.63
CA LEU A 80 11.64 -21.56 -7.65
C LEU A 80 12.97 -20.81 -7.87
N LYS A 81 14.00 -21.04 -7.06
CA LYS A 81 15.33 -20.43 -7.17
C LYS A 81 15.25 -18.90 -7.38
N PRO A 82 14.63 -18.15 -6.48
CA PRO A 82 14.56 -16.69 -6.62
C PRO A 82 15.91 -16.02 -6.34
N ASP A 83 16.14 -14.87 -6.98
CA ASP A 83 17.26 -13.99 -6.64
C ASP A 83 16.98 -13.22 -5.35
N VAL A 84 15.69 -12.90 -5.14
CA VAL A 84 15.21 -12.17 -3.97
C VAL A 84 13.78 -12.57 -3.61
N VAL A 85 13.51 -12.61 -2.31
CA VAL A 85 12.15 -12.71 -1.75
C VAL A 85 11.84 -11.41 -1.01
N ILE A 86 10.76 -10.75 -1.42
CA ILE A 86 10.27 -9.54 -0.76
C ILE A 86 9.23 -9.94 0.29
N VAL A 87 9.44 -9.52 1.51
CA VAL A 87 8.61 -9.85 2.67
C VAL A 87 8.12 -8.58 3.38
N SER A 88 7.17 -8.73 4.28
CA SER A 88 6.74 -7.67 5.20
C SER A 88 7.13 -7.99 6.65
N THR A 89 6.93 -7.02 7.54
CA THR A 89 7.08 -7.20 9.00
C THR A 89 6.16 -8.29 9.58
N LEU A 90 5.15 -8.73 8.84
CA LEU A 90 4.23 -9.81 9.25
C LEU A 90 4.75 -11.19 8.89
N THR A 91 5.80 -11.29 8.07
CA THR A 91 6.39 -12.57 7.67
C THR A 91 7.14 -13.19 8.85
N SER A 92 6.93 -14.49 9.06
CA SER A 92 7.55 -15.22 10.17
C SER A 92 9.09 -15.07 10.18
N PRO A 93 9.70 -14.63 11.29
CA PRO A 93 11.17 -14.56 11.42
C PRO A 93 11.86 -15.90 11.17
N LYS A 94 11.21 -17.02 11.51
CA LYS A 94 11.68 -18.38 11.24
C LYS A 94 11.79 -18.66 9.74
N ASP A 95 10.77 -18.25 8.97
CA ASP A 95 10.75 -18.46 7.53
C ASP A 95 11.80 -17.59 6.84
N ILE A 96 11.95 -16.32 7.27
CA ILE A 96 13.01 -15.41 6.82
C ILE A 96 14.40 -16.05 7.08
N ALA A 97 14.64 -16.54 8.31
CA ALA A 97 15.91 -17.17 8.67
C ALA A 97 16.17 -18.43 7.84
N THR A 98 15.12 -19.21 7.55
CA THR A 98 15.23 -20.43 6.74
C THR A 98 15.57 -20.09 5.29
N MET A 99 14.87 -19.12 4.67
CA MET A 99 15.20 -18.65 3.31
C MET A 99 16.66 -18.18 3.19
N ARG A 100 17.13 -17.41 4.18
CA ARG A 100 18.52 -16.92 4.23
C ARG A 100 19.54 -18.06 4.35
N LYS A 101 19.23 -19.14 5.08
CA LYS A 101 20.09 -20.35 5.17
C LYS A 101 20.25 -21.05 3.83
N PHE A 102 19.25 -20.97 2.96
CA PHE A 102 19.33 -21.47 1.58
C PHE A 102 19.99 -20.47 0.61
N GLY A 103 20.62 -19.40 1.13
CA GLY A 103 21.33 -18.41 0.32
C GLY A 103 20.42 -17.43 -0.43
N ILE A 104 19.12 -17.41 -0.12
CA ILE A 104 18.17 -16.50 -0.75
C ILE A 104 18.28 -15.13 -0.08
N GLU A 105 18.37 -14.07 -0.89
CA GLU A 105 18.26 -12.71 -0.39
C GLU A 105 16.83 -12.41 0.01
N VAL A 106 16.66 -11.86 1.22
CA VAL A 106 15.34 -11.47 1.73
C VAL A 106 15.37 -9.98 2.03
N VAL A 107 14.52 -9.23 1.32
CA VAL A 107 14.31 -7.79 1.49
C VAL A 107 12.97 -7.55 2.16
N GLU A 108 13.00 -6.84 3.30
CA GLU A 108 11.81 -6.51 4.06
C GLU A 108 11.31 -5.10 3.73
N PHE A 109 10.04 -5.00 3.38
CA PHE A 109 9.31 -3.74 3.28
C PHE A 109 8.41 -3.60 4.52
N ALA A 110 8.69 -2.62 5.35
CA ALA A 110 7.87 -2.32 6.51
C ALA A 110 6.45 -1.87 6.09
N SER A 111 5.48 -2.00 6.99
CA SER A 111 4.14 -1.44 6.75
C SER A 111 4.21 0.09 6.68
N ALA A 112 3.85 0.67 5.54
CA ALA A 112 3.85 2.11 5.35
C ALA A 112 2.78 2.77 6.24
N LYS A 113 3.12 3.89 6.88
CA LYS A 113 2.23 4.66 7.75
C LYS A 113 1.72 5.93 7.11
N SER A 114 2.31 6.35 5.99
CA SER A 114 1.96 7.58 5.27
C SER A 114 2.07 7.40 3.77
N PHE A 115 1.46 8.32 3.02
CA PHE A 115 1.62 8.37 1.56
C PHE A 115 3.09 8.56 1.14
N GLU A 116 3.84 9.35 1.90
CA GLU A 116 5.27 9.56 1.61
C GLU A 116 6.08 8.27 1.80
N GLU A 117 5.77 7.46 2.82
CA GLU A 117 6.40 6.15 3.00
C GLU A 117 6.02 5.18 1.87
N ILE A 118 4.75 5.18 1.42
CA ILE A 118 4.29 4.41 0.25
C ILE A 118 5.10 4.82 -0.99
N CYS A 119 5.29 6.12 -1.22
CA CYS A 119 6.09 6.64 -2.33
C CYS A 119 7.55 6.21 -2.22
N SER A 120 8.14 6.30 -1.03
CA SER A 120 9.54 5.91 -0.77
C SER A 120 9.75 4.43 -1.06
N GLN A 121 8.82 3.57 -0.66
CA GLN A 121 8.86 2.14 -0.95
C GLN A 121 8.74 1.85 -2.45
N TYR A 122 7.86 2.58 -3.16
CA TYR A 122 7.71 2.45 -4.60
C TYR A 122 8.98 2.81 -5.36
N ILE A 123 9.66 3.91 -4.96
CA ILE A 123 10.97 4.30 -5.50
C ILE A 123 12.03 3.22 -5.20
N ALA A 124 12.09 2.71 -3.96
CA ALA A 124 13.03 1.67 -3.58
C ALA A 124 12.84 0.40 -4.44
N LEU A 125 11.59 -0.02 -4.64
CA LEU A 125 11.26 -1.13 -5.52
C LEU A 125 11.64 -0.83 -6.98
N GLY A 126 11.39 0.38 -7.47
CA GLY A 126 11.79 0.84 -8.79
C GLY A 126 13.31 0.73 -9.00
N LYS A 127 14.10 1.13 -8.01
CA LYS A 127 15.57 0.96 -8.03
C LYS A 127 15.98 -0.51 -8.08
N MET A 128 15.36 -1.36 -7.26
CA MET A 128 15.63 -2.80 -7.25
C MET A 128 15.35 -3.47 -8.61
N LEU A 129 14.32 -2.99 -9.29
CA LEU A 129 13.84 -3.56 -10.57
C LEU A 129 14.33 -2.78 -11.81
N GLU A 130 15.30 -1.87 -11.68
CA GLU A 130 15.83 -1.03 -12.76
C GLU A 130 14.71 -0.20 -13.46
N LYS A 131 13.73 0.25 -12.67
CA LYS A 131 12.56 1.04 -13.08
C LYS A 131 12.44 2.35 -12.30
N GLN A 132 13.58 2.93 -11.90
CA GLN A 132 13.59 4.12 -11.05
C GLN A 132 12.93 5.32 -11.74
N THR A 133 13.22 5.57 -13.00
CA THR A 133 12.66 6.71 -13.75
C THR A 133 11.15 6.62 -13.88
N GLU A 134 10.64 5.41 -14.16
CA GLU A 134 9.21 5.16 -14.22
C GLU A 134 8.54 5.35 -12.85
N ALA A 135 9.22 4.91 -11.77
CA ALA A 135 8.73 5.08 -10.42
C ALA A 135 8.65 6.57 -10.03
N GLU A 136 9.70 7.34 -10.27
CA GLU A 136 9.75 8.77 -9.99
C GLU A 136 8.65 9.53 -10.75
N LYS A 137 8.50 9.25 -12.05
CA LYS A 137 7.42 9.84 -12.86
C LYS A 137 6.04 9.55 -12.28
N THR A 138 5.77 8.30 -11.90
CA THR A 138 4.50 7.91 -11.28
C THR A 138 4.22 8.69 -10.00
N ILE A 139 5.26 8.86 -9.14
CA ILE A 139 5.12 9.61 -7.90
C ILE A 139 4.81 11.07 -8.17
N ASP A 140 5.49 11.70 -9.14
CA ASP A 140 5.24 13.10 -9.50
C ASP A 140 3.79 13.30 -9.99
N GLU A 141 3.29 12.38 -10.82
CA GLU A 141 1.90 12.38 -11.28
C GLU A 141 0.91 12.24 -10.10
N CYS A 142 1.20 11.33 -9.16
CA CYS A 142 0.38 11.15 -7.96
C CYS A 142 0.37 12.39 -7.07
N LYS A 143 1.53 12.99 -6.80
CA LYS A 143 1.64 14.23 -6.01
C LYS A 143 0.91 15.40 -6.67
N ALA A 144 0.98 15.52 -8.00
CA ALA A 144 0.23 16.54 -8.74
C ALA A 144 -1.30 16.35 -8.60
N LYS A 145 -1.78 15.10 -8.64
CA LYS A 145 -3.20 14.78 -8.42
C LYS A 145 -3.64 15.15 -7.00
N ILE A 146 -2.88 14.80 -5.95
CA ILE A 146 -3.19 15.20 -4.56
C ILE A 146 -3.33 16.73 -4.47
N LYS A 147 -2.36 17.48 -5.02
CA LYS A 147 -2.40 18.95 -5.01
C LYS A 147 -3.65 19.51 -5.70
N LYS A 148 -4.16 18.82 -6.72
CA LYS A 148 -5.41 19.18 -7.39
C LYS A 148 -6.62 18.83 -6.53
N LEU A 149 -6.63 17.64 -5.92
CA LEU A 149 -7.74 17.16 -5.08
C LEU A 149 -7.92 18.00 -3.83
N SER A 150 -6.84 18.40 -3.17
CA SER A 150 -6.87 19.22 -1.94
C SER A 150 -7.57 20.57 -2.11
N LYS A 151 -7.71 21.04 -3.36
CA LYS A 151 -8.42 22.29 -3.69
C LYS A 151 -9.91 22.09 -4.00
N THR A 152 -10.37 20.83 -4.04
CA THR A 152 -11.72 20.52 -4.55
C THR A 152 -12.79 20.46 -3.47
N LEU A 153 -12.43 20.13 -2.26
CA LEU A 153 -13.33 20.12 -1.10
C LEU A 153 -13.04 21.36 -0.22
N ARG A 154 -14.05 22.20 -0.04
CA ARG A 154 -14.03 23.34 0.89
C ARG A 154 -15.24 23.22 1.78
N TRP A 155 -15.01 23.03 3.07
CA TRP A 155 -16.07 22.87 4.05
C TRP A 155 -16.34 24.18 4.78
N ASN A 156 -17.60 24.56 4.93
CA ASN A 156 -17.99 25.67 5.80
C ASN A 156 -17.79 25.30 7.28
N VAL A 157 -18.05 24.02 7.61
CA VAL A 157 -17.77 23.40 8.90
C VAL A 157 -17.02 22.11 8.64
N VAL A 158 -15.90 21.90 9.32
CA VAL A 158 -15.07 20.70 9.18
C VAL A 158 -15.89 19.46 9.56
N PRO A 159 -16.14 18.51 8.62
CA PRO A 159 -16.97 17.35 8.91
C PRO A 159 -16.24 16.35 9.80
N LYS A 160 -16.98 15.70 10.67
CA LYS A 160 -16.52 14.54 11.43
C LYS A 160 -16.62 13.30 10.56
N ILE A 161 -15.54 12.58 10.42
CA ILE A 161 -15.47 11.39 9.57
C ILE A 161 -15.14 10.16 10.44
N PHE A 162 -15.89 9.12 10.24
CA PHE A 162 -15.59 7.77 10.70
C PHE A 162 -15.18 6.92 9.50
N PHE A 163 -14.00 6.31 9.58
CA PHE A 163 -13.57 5.33 8.59
C PHE A 163 -13.38 3.99 9.29
N GLN A 164 -14.19 3.02 8.92
CA GLN A 164 -14.27 1.68 9.52
C GLN A 164 -13.54 0.66 8.67
N ILE A 165 -12.74 -0.17 9.34
CA ILE A 165 -12.12 -1.37 8.77
C ILE A 165 -12.66 -2.57 9.54
N GLY A 166 -13.31 -3.52 8.85
CA GLY A 166 -13.90 -4.68 9.53
C GLY A 166 -15.13 -4.35 10.37
N ALA A 167 -15.85 -5.36 10.80
CA ALA A 167 -17.15 -5.24 11.46
C ALA A 167 -17.25 -5.98 12.80
N ASP A 168 -16.45 -7.01 13.03
CA ASP A 168 -16.43 -7.79 14.27
C ASP A 168 -15.00 -8.22 14.62
N PRO A 169 -14.30 -7.47 15.49
CA PRO A 169 -14.72 -6.19 16.10
C PRO A 169 -14.71 -5.02 15.07
N ILE A 170 -15.45 -3.94 15.41
CA ILE A 170 -15.36 -2.70 14.64
C ILE A 170 -13.97 -2.07 14.86
N PHE A 171 -13.29 -1.81 13.76
CA PHE A 171 -11.98 -1.16 13.79
C PHE A 171 -12.07 0.22 13.14
N ALA A 172 -11.68 1.27 13.87
CA ALA A 172 -11.56 2.65 13.39
C ALA A 172 -10.16 2.89 12.79
N VAL A 173 -10.10 3.57 11.67
CA VAL A 173 -8.84 4.09 11.11
C VAL A 173 -8.26 5.15 12.06
N LEU A 174 -6.99 4.99 12.45
CA LEU A 174 -6.27 5.93 13.32
C LEU A 174 -5.46 6.94 12.49
N ASP A 175 -5.20 8.11 13.05
CA ASP A 175 -4.49 9.20 12.37
C ASP A 175 -3.03 8.86 12.01
N ASN A 176 -2.39 7.97 12.79
CA ASN A 176 -1.01 7.55 12.58
C ASN A 176 -0.87 6.41 11.54
N THR A 177 -1.84 6.27 10.64
CA THR A 177 -1.86 5.30 9.55
C THR A 177 -2.00 6.00 8.21
N PHE A 178 -1.51 5.38 7.12
CA PHE A 178 -1.73 5.93 5.78
C PHE A 178 -3.22 6.10 5.44
N MET A 179 -4.10 5.28 6.02
CA MET A 179 -5.55 5.42 5.83
C MET A 179 -6.10 6.66 6.55
N GLY A 180 -5.50 7.07 7.67
CA GLY A 180 -5.84 8.31 8.37
C GLY A 180 -5.60 9.54 7.50
N GLU A 181 -4.62 9.48 6.60
CA GLU A 181 -4.34 10.57 5.67
C GLU A 181 -5.48 10.82 4.67
N TYR A 182 -6.28 9.80 4.31
CA TYR A 182 -7.49 10.05 3.50
C TYR A 182 -8.42 11.03 4.19
N ILE A 183 -8.65 10.87 5.50
CA ILE A 183 -9.54 11.74 6.27
C ILE A 183 -9.01 13.19 6.29
N SER A 184 -7.70 13.35 6.55
CA SER A 184 -7.06 14.68 6.57
C SER A 184 -7.04 15.33 5.18
N MET A 185 -6.77 14.56 4.12
CA MET A 185 -6.76 15.05 2.74
C MET A 185 -8.17 15.40 2.22
N LEU A 186 -9.22 14.78 2.77
CA LEU A 186 -10.61 15.19 2.55
C LEU A 186 -10.98 16.47 3.32
N GLY A 187 -10.09 16.98 4.16
CA GLY A 187 -10.34 18.15 5.02
C GLY A 187 -11.30 17.85 6.17
N GLY A 188 -11.43 16.59 6.57
CA GLY A 188 -12.29 16.15 7.66
C GLY A 188 -11.54 15.98 8.99
N LYS A 189 -12.29 15.77 10.06
CA LYS A 189 -11.78 15.42 11.38
C LYS A 189 -12.10 13.96 11.67
N ASN A 190 -11.07 13.16 11.93
CA ASN A 190 -11.23 11.78 12.33
C ASN A 190 -11.85 11.70 13.75
N ILE A 191 -12.97 10.98 13.91
CA ILE A 191 -13.57 10.78 15.24
C ILE A 191 -12.69 9.94 16.17
N ALA A 192 -11.80 9.13 15.60
CA ALA A 192 -10.85 8.26 16.31
C ALA A 192 -9.49 8.93 16.61
N SER A 193 -9.32 10.24 16.33
CA SER A 193 -8.04 10.97 16.44
C SER A 193 -7.36 10.92 17.81
N LYS A 194 -8.12 10.65 18.87
CA LYS A 194 -7.61 10.58 20.26
C LYS A 194 -7.43 9.16 20.78
N LEU A 195 -7.69 8.16 19.96
CA LEU A 195 -7.61 6.77 20.35
C LEU A 195 -6.18 6.23 20.11
N GLU A 196 -5.71 5.42 21.05
CA GLU A 196 -4.46 4.69 20.93
C GLU A 196 -4.64 3.36 20.16
N HIS A 197 -5.86 2.79 20.22
CA HIS A 197 -6.22 1.54 19.60
C HIS A 197 -7.47 1.69 18.73
N GLY A 198 -7.49 0.95 17.61
CA GLY A 198 -8.58 1.08 16.63
C GLY A 198 -9.89 0.39 17.01
N ILE A 199 -9.90 -0.55 17.98
CA ILE A 199 -11.14 -1.25 18.36
C ILE A 199 -12.08 -0.28 19.08
N VAL A 200 -13.30 -0.14 18.55
CA VAL A 200 -14.32 0.75 19.09
C VAL A 200 -15.69 0.06 19.17
N SER A 201 -16.55 0.58 20.04
CA SER A 201 -17.96 0.14 20.09
C SER A 201 -18.84 1.01 19.17
N ARG A 202 -20.03 0.53 18.86
CA ARG A 202 -21.02 1.32 18.10
C ARG A 202 -21.47 2.56 18.88
N GLU A 203 -21.61 2.42 20.20
CA GLU A 203 -21.99 3.51 21.10
C GLU A 203 -20.97 4.65 21.06
N PHE A 204 -19.66 4.31 20.98
CA PHE A 204 -18.63 5.33 20.80
C PHE A 204 -18.86 6.11 19.50
N VAL A 205 -19.05 5.42 18.37
CA VAL A 205 -19.28 6.06 17.07
C VAL A 205 -20.55 6.92 17.10
N ILE A 206 -21.64 6.41 17.69
CA ILE A 206 -22.89 7.14 17.84
C ILE A 206 -22.71 8.41 18.67
N SER A 207 -21.95 8.34 19.78
CA SER A 207 -21.68 9.48 20.65
C SER A 207 -20.87 10.59 19.95
N GLN A 208 -20.00 10.20 19.00
CA GLN A 208 -19.22 11.15 18.20
C GLN A 208 -20.03 11.82 17.10
N ALA A 209 -21.20 11.25 16.72
CA ALA A 209 -22.11 11.77 15.70
C ALA A 209 -21.38 12.16 14.39
N PRO A 210 -20.78 11.22 13.66
CA PRO A 210 -20.07 11.49 12.42
C PRO A 210 -20.99 12.01 11.32
N ASP A 211 -20.43 12.94 10.50
CA ASP A 211 -21.09 13.48 9.30
C ASP A 211 -20.97 12.55 8.10
N PHE A 212 -19.89 11.74 8.08
CA PHE A 212 -19.59 10.74 7.06
C PHE A 212 -19.13 9.44 7.70
N ILE A 213 -19.59 8.32 7.15
CA ILE A 213 -19.12 6.98 7.49
C ILE A 213 -18.60 6.33 6.21
N PHE A 214 -17.31 6.01 6.19
CA PHE A 214 -16.70 5.17 5.16
C PHE A 214 -16.49 3.78 5.74
N ILE A 215 -16.78 2.75 4.97
CA ILE A 215 -16.67 1.36 5.39
C ILE A 215 -15.82 0.63 4.37
N THR A 216 -14.79 -0.06 4.83
CA THR A 216 -14.06 -1.04 4.05
C THR A 216 -13.89 -2.30 4.88
N SER A 217 -14.01 -3.48 4.27
CA SER A 217 -13.77 -4.72 4.98
C SER A 217 -13.23 -5.79 4.03
N MET A 218 -12.27 -6.56 4.54
CA MET A 218 -11.78 -7.77 3.88
C MET A 218 -12.46 -8.96 4.57
N GLY A 219 -13.44 -9.58 3.89
CA GLY A 219 -14.06 -10.83 4.35
C GLY A 219 -15.44 -10.76 4.96
N ILE A 220 -15.92 -9.60 5.43
CA ILE A 220 -17.33 -9.40 5.86
C ILE A 220 -17.99 -8.47 4.86
N SER A 221 -19.29 -8.70 4.57
CA SER A 221 -20.04 -7.84 3.66
C SER A 221 -20.12 -6.40 4.19
N SER A 222 -19.39 -5.48 3.52
CA SER A 222 -19.50 -4.04 3.80
C SER A 222 -20.92 -3.53 3.60
N GLU A 223 -21.71 -4.18 2.75
CA GLU A 223 -23.12 -3.87 2.51
C GLU A 223 -23.99 -4.16 3.74
N GLU A 224 -23.74 -5.27 4.44
CA GLU A 224 -24.48 -5.61 5.66
C GLU A 224 -24.13 -4.64 6.78
N GLU A 225 -22.88 -4.28 6.89
CA GLU A 225 -22.42 -3.30 7.86
C GLU A 225 -23.02 -1.92 7.57
N ALA A 226 -23.08 -1.50 6.32
CA ALA A 226 -23.75 -0.26 5.91
C ALA A 226 -25.25 -0.29 6.22
N LYS A 227 -25.93 -1.43 6.04
CA LYS A 227 -27.33 -1.61 6.45
C LYS A 227 -27.51 -1.50 7.96
N THR A 228 -26.56 -2.03 8.73
CA THR A 228 -26.57 -1.93 10.19
C THR A 228 -26.43 -0.48 10.65
N TRP A 229 -25.51 0.30 10.08
CA TRP A 229 -25.39 1.73 10.38
C TRP A 229 -26.65 2.52 10.03
N LYS A 230 -27.32 2.22 8.93
CA LYS A 230 -28.57 2.90 8.52
C LYS A 230 -29.72 2.77 9.52
N ARG A 231 -29.67 1.82 10.47
CA ARG A 231 -30.67 1.68 11.54
C ARG A 231 -30.57 2.80 12.60
N TYR A 232 -29.42 3.47 12.69
CA TYR A 232 -29.20 4.57 13.64
C TYR A 232 -29.60 5.92 13.04
N THR A 233 -30.91 6.11 12.85
CA THR A 233 -31.51 7.25 12.11
C THR A 233 -31.21 8.63 12.71
N THR A 234 -30.71 8.70 13.94
CA THR A 234 -30.30 9.93 14.59
C THR A 234 -28.95 10.46 14.12
N LEU A 235 -28.08 9.59 13.55
CA LEU A 235 -26.76 9.96 13.07
C LEU A 235 -26.81 10.94 11.89
N PRO A 236 -25.98 12.01 11.90
CA PRO A 236 -25.88 12.94 10.77
C PRO A 236 -25.53 12.24 9.44
N ALA A 237 -24.63 11.26 9.46
CA ALA A 237 -24.26 10.47 8.30
C ALA A 237 -25.47 9.70 7.70
N VAL A 238 -26.37 9.19 8.55
CA VAL A 238 -27.58 8.47 8.10
C VAL A 238 -28.61 9.44 7.54
N LYS A 239 -28.92 10.51 8.27
CA LYS A 239 -29.87 11.55 7.84
C LYS A 239 -29.53 12.14 6.48
N ASN A 240 -28.25 12.29 6.19
CA ASN A 240 -27.76 12.90 4.96
C ASN A 240 -27.34 11.89 3.87
N ASN A 241 -27.60 10.58 4.08
CA ASN A 241 -27.20 9.50 3.17
C ASN A 241 -25.68 9.50 2.85
N ARG A 242 -24.84 9.68 3.89
CA ARG A 242 -23.38 9.79 3.79
C ARG A 242 -22.67 8.56 4.39
N ILE A 243 -23.21 7.38 4.09
CA ILE A 243 -22.57 6.09 4.39
C ILE A 243 -22.10 5.52 3.05
N PHE A 244 -20.78 5.25 2.94
CA PHE A 244 -20.13 4.83 1.71
C PHE A 244 -19.29 3.59 1.93
N ILE A 245 -19.29 2.72 0.94
CA ILE A 245 -18.42 1.55 0.88
C ILE A 245 -17.23 1.90 0.01
N VAL A 246 -16.02 1.61 0.50
CA VAL A 246 -14.75 1.84 -0.19
C VAL A 246 -14.13 0.47 -0.51
N ASP A 247 -13.61 0.32 -1.72
CA ASP A 247 -13.00 -0.93 -2.18
C ASP A 247 -11.76 -1.28 -1.34
N ALA A 248 -11.85 -2.41 -0.63
CA ALA A 248 -10.77 -2.88 0.24
C ALA A 248 -9.50 -3.24 -0.52
N ASN A 249 -9.60 -3.72 -1.77
CA ASN A 249 -8.43 -4.05 -2.58
C ASN A 249 -7.60 -2.82 -2.94
N LYS A 250 -8.23 -1.63 -2.96
CA LYS A 250 -7.55 -0.35 -3.17
C LYS A 250 -7.15 0.30 -1.86
N ALA A 251 -8.09 0.41 -0.93
CA ALA A 251 -7.90 1.16 0.31
C ALA A 251 -6.96 0.48 1.31
N CYS A 252 -6.95 -0.87 1.35
CA CYS A 252 -6.14 -1.63 2.32
C CYS A 252 -4.84 -2.19 1.73
N GLN A 253 -4.61 -2.09 0.42
CA GLN A 253 -3.38 -2.51 -0.25
C GLN A 253 -2.66 -1.29 -0.85
N PRO A 254 -1.91 -0.52 -0.03
CA PRO A 254 -1.43 0.79 -0.42
C PRO A 254 -0.34 0.71 -1.50
N THR A 255 -0.63 1.32 -2.63
CA THR A 255 0.34 1.72 -3.65
C THR A 255 0.16 3.21 -3.91
N PRO A 256 1.12 3.93 -4.52
CA PRO A 256 0.90 5.33 -4.86
C PRO A 256 -0.34 5.53 -5.73
N ILE A 257 -0.61 4.60 -6.64
CA ILE A 257 -1.72 4.67 -7.60
C ILE A 257 -3.05 4.38 -6.91
N THR A 258 -3.16 3.26 -6.18
CA THR A 258 -4.42 2.90 -5.48
C THR A 258 -4.76 3.90 -4.38
N PHE A 259 -3.76 4.51 -3.74
CA PHE A 259 -3.98 5.58 -2.78
C PHE A 259 -4.70 6.78 -3.43
N ILE A 260 -4.22 7.22 -4.59
CA ILE A 260 -4.85 8.32 -5.33
C ILE A 260 -6.24 7.94 -5.82
N GLU A 261 -6.41 6.75 -6.39
CA GLU A 261 -7.72 6.28 -6.85
C GLU A 261 -8.75 6.26 -5.71
N THR A 262 -8.36 5.76 -4.53
CA THR A 262 -9.20 5.76 -3.34
C THR A 262 -9.54 7.19 -2.90
N LEU A 263 -8.56 8.09 -2.87
CA LEU A 263 -8.79 9.49 -2.50
C LEU A 263 -9.72 10.21 -3.50
N GLU A 264 -9.57 9.96 -4.80
CA GLU A 264 -10.44 10.50 -5.86
C GLU A 264 -11.88 10.00 -5.68
N GLU A 265 -12.06 8.71 -5.40
CA GLU A 265 -13.37 8.10 -5.18
C GLU A 265 -14.04 8.68 -3.92
N MET A 266 -13.34 8.71 -2.78
CA MET A 266 -13.86 9.30 -1.54
C MET A 266 -14.18 10.80 -1.71
N THR A 267 -13.35 11.55 -2.46
CA THR A 267 -13.61 12.96 -2.79
C THR A 267 -14.90 13.11 -3.59
N LYS A 268 -15.15 12.22 -4.57
CA LYS A 268 -16.39 12.22 -5.37
C LYS A 268 -17.60 11.91 -4.50
N MET A 269 -17.51 10.91 -3.61
CA MET A 269 -18.56 10.56 -2.65
C MET A 269 -18.93 11.76 -1.76
N CYS A 270 -17.92 12.47 -1.24
CA CYS A 270 -18.14 13.67 -0.44
C CYS A 270 -18.86 14.79 -1.21
N LYS A 271 -18.53 14.99 -2.50
CA LYS A 271 -19.16 16.03 -3.34
C LYS A 271 -20.62 15.75 -3.65
N GLN A 272 -20.96 14.50 -3.93
CA GLN A 272 -22.33 14.10 -4.32
C GLN A 272 -23.36 14.32 -3.22
N ARG A 273 -22.92 14.45 -1.97
CA ARG A 273 -23.77 14.54 -0.78
C ARG A 273 -23.45 15.73 0.12
N ARG A 274 -22.94 16.79 -0.49
CA ARG A 274 -22.59 18.07 0.15
C ARG A 274 -23.77 18.99 0.43
#